data_cc405ce42dba9ed2646549ee0b34909d
#
_entry.id   cc405ce42dba9ed2646549ee0b34909d
#
_cell.length_a   1.000
_cell.length_b   1.000
_cell.length_c   1.000
_cell.angle_alpha   90.00
_cell.angle_beta   90.00
_cell.angle_gamma   90.00
#
_symmetry.space_group_name_H-M   'P 1'
#
loop_
_entity.id
_entity.type
_entity.pdbx_description
1 polymer ?
#
loop_
_entity_poly.entity_id
_entity_poly.type
_entity_poly.pdbx_seq_one_letter_code
_entity_poly.pdbx_strand_id
1 'polypeptide(L)'
;MKPVLEDLFIGPSASPSFSQGFLWEDSRRRVRVVFADMTVADSTRVMLFHEFGRLPVFYFPMQDARMDLMEATEHHTFSPLKGEAAYWTIRIGDRVAEHAAWSYPNPLPLGPQLQGYLALYWEQMDAWYEEEQQVFAHARDPYKRVDVLPSSRHVRIVLGGLTIVDTRRPQLVLETGMPIRYYIPEQDVQMELLEPTETTTRCAYKGKATYWSATIGERVFKNIVWSYREPLAACSPIANFLCFFNERVDAIYVDDELIPAPKTQWSE
;
A
#
# COMPACT_ATOMS: atom_id res chain seq x y z
N MET A 1 -7.07 43.12 -11.56
CA MET A 1 -7.00 42.80 -10.14
C MET A 1 -6.78 41.27 -10.05
N LYS A 2 -5.66 40.78 -9.54
CA LYS A 2 -5.47 39.33 -9.33
C LYS A 2 -6.32 38.94 -8.14
N PRO A 3 -7.12 37.87 -8.22
CA PRO A 3 -7.85 37.38 -7.05
C PRO A 3 -6.85 37.04 -5.95
N VAL A 4 -7.08 37.55 -4.76
CA VAL A 4 -6.30 37.17 -3.57
C VAL A 4 -6.68 35.74 -3.24
N LEU A 5 -5.69 34.89 -2.96
CA LEU A 5 -5.88 33.46 -2.62
C LEU A 5 -6.87 33.23 -1.45
N GLU A 6 -7.13 34.26 -0.66
CA GLU A 6 -8.09 34.27 0.45
C GLU A 6 -9.56 34.15 0.01
N ASP A 7 -9.87 34.44 -1.28
CA ASP A 7 -11.23 34.30 -1.82
C ASP A 7 -11.52 32.90 -2.40
N LEU A 8 -10.53 32.00 -2.39
CA LEU A 8 -10.75 30.61 -2.72
C LEU A 8 -11.38 29.91 -1.52
N PHE A 9 -12.71 29.73 -1.57
CA PHE A 9 -13.42 28.89 -0.63
C PHE A 9 -12.93 27.44 -0.82
N ILE A 10 -11.93 27.06 -0.06
CA ILE A 10 -11.62 25.66 0.20
C ILE A 10 -12.69 25.22 1.19
N GLY A 11 -13.69 24.49 0.72
CA GLY A 11 -14.71 23.91 1.61
C GLY A 11 -14.03 23.22 2.78
N PRO A 12 -14.75 23.00 3.89
CA PRO A 12 -14.14 22.47 5.10
C PRO A 12 -13.36 21.20 4.72
N SER A 13 -12.04 21.25 4.81
CA SER A 13 -11.20 20.05 4.84
C SER A 13 -11.47 19.41 6.20
N ALA A 14 -12.61 18.72 6.29
CA ALA A 14 -12.84 17.85 7.41
C ALA A 14 -11.81 16.74 7.29
N SER A 15 -10.71 16.84 8.00
CA SER A 15 -9.91 15.65 8.29
C SER A 15 -10.88 14.62 8.86
N PRO A 16 -10.88 13.38 8.34
CA PRO A 16 -11.83 12.36 8.78
C PRO A 16 -11.72 12.23 10.30
N SER A 17 -12.83 12.40 10.98
CA SER A 17 -12.89 12.25 12.43
C SER A 17 -13.04 10.76 12.75
N PHE A 18 -11.97 10.15 13.26
CA PHE A 18 -12.01 8.80 13.84
C PHE A 18 -12.58 8.82 15.28
N SER A 19 -13.54 9.68 15.56
CA SER A 19 -14.10 9.86 16.91
C SER A 19 -14.67 8.57 17.52
N GLN A 20 -15.02 7.59 16.68
CA GLN A 20 -15.51 6.28 17.10
C GLN A 20 -14.49 5.14 16.84
N GLY A 21 -13.24 5.47 16.51
CA GLY A 21 -12.19 4.49 16.18
C GLY A 21 -12.28 3.94 14.78
N PHE A 22 -13.23 4.37 13.95
CA PHE A 22 -13.39 3.99 12.56
C PHE A 22 -13.97 5.13 11.70
N LEU A 23 -13.81 4.98 10.38
CA LEU A 23 -14.48 5.79 9.37
C LEU A 23 -15.16 4.86 8.37
N TRP A 24 -16.40 5.17 7.99
CA TRP A 24 -17.20 4.47 7.00
C TRP A 24 -17.65 5.47 5.95
N GLU A 25 -17.10 5.39 4.74
CA GLU A 25 -17.32 6.39 3.69
C GLU A 25 -17.46 5.78 2.30
N ASP A 26 -18.09 6.52 1.40
CA ASP A 26 -18.18 6.17 -0.02
C ASP A 26 -16.80 6.29 -0.68
N SER A 27 -16.34 5.23 -1.34
CA SER A 27 -15.06 5.23 -2.05
C SER A 27 -15.07 6.14 -3.28
N ARG A 28 -16.24 6.48 -3.82
CA ARG A 28 -16.46 7.29 -5.05
C ARG A 28 -15.75 6.75 -6.30
N ARG A 29 -15.32 5.49 -6.26
CA ARG A 29 -14.63 4.80 -7.36
C ARG A 29 -15.40 3.54 -7.72
N ARG A 30 -15.40 3.19 -9.00
CA ARG A 30 -15.76 1.84 -9.39
C ARG A 30 -14.66 0.89 -8.95
N VAL A 31 -15.02 -0.15 -8.21
CA VAL A 31 -14.08 -1.20 -7.80
C VAL A 31 -14.53 -2.52 -8.37
N ARG A 32 -13.62 -3.23 -9.03
CA ARG A 32 -13.85 -4.57 -9.60
C ARG A 32 -12.89 -5.58 -9.00
N VAL A 33 -13.40 -6.78 -8.78
CA VAL A 33 -12.62 -7.91 -8.24
C VAL A 33 -12.76 -9.09 -9.18
N VAL A 34 -11.62 -9.70 -9.50
CA VAL A 34 -11.56 -10.85 -10.42
C VAL A 34 -11.00 -12.06 -9.70
N PHE A 35 -11.65 -13.20 -9.89
CA PHE A 35 -11.18 -14.52 -9.45
C PHE A 35 -11.48 -15.54 -10.55
N ALA A 36 -10.53 -16.42 -10.89
CA ALA A 36 -10.64 -17.43 -11.95
C ALA A 36 -11.18 -16.84 -13.28
N ASP A 37 -10.56 -15.72 -13.71
CA ASP A 37 -10.92 -14.95 -14.92
C ASP A 37 -12.36 -14.42 -14.95
N MET A 38 -13.09 -14.51 -13.85
CA MET A 38 -14.44 -13.96 -13.73
C MET A 38 -14.49 -12.77 -12.77
N THR A 39 -15.27 -11.75 -13.13
CA THR A 39 -15.58 -10.65 -12.22
C THR A 39 -16.54 -11.15 -11.14
N VAL A 40 -16.11 -11.18 -9.88
CA VAL A 40 -16.89 -11.66 -8.73
C VAL A 40 -17.57 -10.53 -7.96
N ALA A 41 -17.08 -9.29 -8.10
CA ALA A 41 -17.74 -8.08 -7.61
C ALA A 41 -17.42 -6.91 -8.54
N ASP A 42 -18.38 -6.04 -8.81
CA ASP A 42 -18.23 -4.83 -9.63
C ASP A 42 -19.24 -3.78 -9.16
N SER A 43 -18.76 -2.69 -8.57
CA SER A 43 -19.63 -1.69 -7.98
C SER A 43 -19.04 -0.28 -8.06
N THR A 44 -19.94 0.70 -8.30
CA THR A 44 -19.66 2.13 -8.13
C THR A 44 -20.17 2.67 -6.79
N ARG A 45 -20.65 1.79 -5.90
CA ARG A 45 -21.24 2.10 -4.59
C ARG A 45 -20.49 1.43 -3.46
N VAL A 46 -19.19 1.21 -3.70
CA VAL A 46 -18.29 0.57 -2.73
C VAL A 46 -18.05 1.52 -1.57
N MET A 47 -18.19 0.99 -0.37
CA MET A 47 -17.82 1.69 0.85
C MET A 47 -16.39 1.36 1.23
N LEU A 48 -15.67 2.36 1.72
CA LEU A 48 -14.33 2.20 2.27
C LEU A 48 -14.42 2.26 3.79
N PHE A 49 -13.96 1.20 4.43
CA PHE A 49 -13.92 1.10 5.88
C PHE A 49 -12.50 1.26 6.38
N HIS A 50 -12.28 2.29 7.20
CA HIS A 50 -11.04 2.53 7.91
C HIS A 50 -11.23 2.21 9.39
N GLU A 51 -10.47 1.28 9.90
CA GLU A 51 -10.36 1.00 11.34
C GLU A 51 -8.99 1.50 11.83
N PHE A 52 -8.95 2.21 12.93
CA PHE A 52 -7.71 2.78 13.45
C PHE A 52 -6.62 1.70 13.61
N GLY A 53 -5.45 1.97 13.06
CA GLY A 53 -4.30 1.04 13.11
C GLY A 53 -4.38 -0.15 12.14
N ARG A 54 -5.38 -0.18 11.23
CA ARG A 54 -5.54 -1.23 10.22
C ARG A 54 -5.53 -0.67 8.80
N LEU A 55 -5.26 -1.54 7.83
CA LEU A 55 -5.42 -1.19 6.42
C LEU A 55 -6.90 -1.02 6.08
N PRO A 56 -7.25 -0.09 5.18
CA PRO A 56 -8.62 0.10 4.74
C PRO A 56 -9.14 -1.12 3.98
N VAL A 57 -10.45 -1.35 4.06
CA VAL A 57 -11.14 -2.48 3.45
C VAL A 57 -12.30 -1.98 2.59
N PHE A 58 -12.40 -2.50 1.35
CA PHE A 58 -13.57 -2.28 0.50
C PHE A 58 -14.72 -3.19 0.91
N TYR A 59 -15.91 -2.59 1.04
CA TYR A 59 -17.17 -3.29 1.25
C TYR A 59 -18.11 -3.04 0.07
N PHE A 60 -18.53 -4.11 -0.58
CA PHE A 60 -19.42 -4.09 -1.74
C PHE A 60 -20.86 -4.30 -1.29
N PRO A 61 -21.84 -3.57 -1.83
CA PRO A 61 -23.24 -4.02 -1.71
C PRO A 61 -23.36 -5.46 -2.21
N MET A 62 -23.99 -6.36 -1.47
CA MET A 62 -24.10 -7.79 -1.83
C MET A 62 -24.76 -7.99 -3.19
N GLN A 63 -25.67 -7.08 -3.59
CA GLN A 63 -26.33 -7.10 -4.91
C GLN A 63 -25.38 -6.80 -6.08
N ASP A 64 -24.21 -6.22 -5.82
CA ASP A 64 -23.16 -5.91 -6.82
C ASP A 64 -22.06 -6.99 -6.82
N ALA A 65 -22.23 -8.06 -6.04
CA ALA A 65 -21.37 -9.23 -6.00
C ALA A 65 -22.08 -10.46 -6.59
N ARG A 66 -21.31 -11.37 -7.17
CA ARG A 66 -21.80 -12.62 -7.74
C ARG A 66 -22.07 -13.64 -6.63
N MET A 67 -23.13 -13.38 -5.83
CA MET A 67 -23.53 -14.26 -4.74
C MET A 67 -23.91 -15.67 -5.22
N ASP A 68 -24.25 -15.83 -6.50
CA ASP A 68 -24.49 -17.13 -7.15
C ASP A 68 -23.23 -18.02 -7.26
N LEU A 69 -22.03 -17.43 -7.11
CA LEU A 69 -20.75 -18.12 -7.09
C LEU A 69 -20.20 -18.32 -5.67
N MET A 70 -20.98 -17.94 -4.64
CA MET A 70 -20.56 -17.90 -3.23
C MET A 70 -21.42 -18.86 -2.40
N GLU A 71 -20.77 -19.81 -1.74
CA GLU A 71 -21.40 -20.78 -0.83
C GLU A 71 -21.17 -20.32 0.61
N ALA A 72 -22.26 -20.18 1.38
CA ALA A 72 -22.17 -19.86 2.81
C ALA A 72 -21.46 -21.00 3.56
N THR A 73 -20.64 -20.64 4.56
CA THR A 73 -19.90 -21.61 5.36
C THR A 73 -20.32 -21.54 6.83
N GLU A 74 -19.98 -22.58 7.60
CA GLU A 74 -20.17 -22.61 9.05
C GLU A 74 -19.06 -21.82 9.82
N HIS A 75 -18.10 -21.21 9.09
CA HIS A 75 -17.05 -20.43 9.69
C HIS A 75 -17.58 -19.07 10.15
N HIS A 76 -17.29 -18.72 11.41
CA HIS A 76 -17.65 -17.43 12.01
C HIS A 76 -16.47 -16.86 12.80
N THR A 77 -16.38 -15.55 12.85
CA THR A 77 -15.46 -14.82 13.73
C THR A 77 -16.19 -13.68 14.41
N PHE A 78 -15.63 -13.16 15.50
CA PHE A 78 -16.23 -12.04 16.23
C PHE A 78 -15.28 -10.84 16.28
N SER A 79 -15.82 -9.66 15.96
CA SER A 79 -15.16 -8.37 16.11
C SER A 79 -15.86 -7.56 17.20
N PRO A 80 -15.13 -7.05 18.21
CA PRO A 80 -15.71 -6.18 19.24
C PRO A 80 -16.35 -4.91 18.70
N LEU A 81 -15.93 -4.45 17.52
CA LEU A 81 -16.44 -3.25 16.84
C LEU A 81 -17.60 -3.54 15.91
N LYS A 82 -17.58 -4.70 15.22
CA LYS A 82 -18.48 -5.00 14.09
C LYS A 82 -19.53 -6.08 14.40
N GLY A 83 -19.26 -6.96 15.37
CA GLY A 83 -20.11 -8.09 15.71
C GLY A 83 -19.62 -9.40 15.08
N GLU A 84 -20.55 -10.35 14.86
CA GLU A 84 -20.26 -11.65 14.28
C GLU A 84 -20.20 -11.57 12.76
N ALA A 85 -19.08 -12.07 12.20
CA ALA A 85 -18.88 -12.20 10.75
C ALA A 85 -19.30 -13.58 10.28
N ALA A 86 -20.01 -13.62 9.15
CA ALA A 86 -20.31 -14.83 8.38
C ALA A 86 -19.44 -14.84 7.12
N TYR A 87 -19.07 -16.04 6.64
CA TYR A 87 -18.12 -16.23 5.56
C TYR A 87 -18.69 -17.01 4.39
N TRP A 88 -18.11 -16.78 3.21
CA TRP A 88 -18.42 -17.49 1.98
C TRP A 88 -17.17 -18.02 1.31
N THR A 89 -17.28 -19.20 0.75
CA THR A 89 -16.31 -19.79 -0.18
C THR A 89 -16.73 -19.44 -1.60
N ILE A 90 -15.79 -18.97 -2.42
CA ILE A 90 -16.04 -18.71 -3.85
C ILE A 90 -15.58 -19.91 -4.65
N ARG A 91 -16.44 -20.41 -5.55
CA ARG A 91 -16.14 -21.57 -6.38
C ARG A 91 -16.43 -21.28 -7.85
N ILE A 92 -15.42 -21.43 -8.70
CA ILE A 92 -15.52 -21.20 -10.14
C ILE A 92 -14.74 -22.31 -10.86
N GLY A 93 -15.44 -23.22 -11.51
CA GLY A 93 -14.83 -24.41 -12.08
C GLY A 93 -14.07 -25.23 -11.02
N ASP A 94 -12.83 -25.53 -11.28
CA ASP A 94 -11.95 -26.27 -10.36
C ASP A 94 -11.25 -25.36 -9.32
N ARG A 95 -11.38 -24.05 -9.45
CA ARG A 95 -10.77 -23.09 -8.50
C ARG A 95 -11.69 -22.80 -7.34
N VAL A 96 -11.12 -22.86 -6.14
CA VAL A 96 -11.81 -22.62 -4.88
C VAL A 96 -11.01 -21.62 -4.05
N ALA A 97 -11.69 -20.58 -3.55
CA ALA A 97 -11.17 -19.64 -2.57
C ALA A 97 -12.00 -19.81 -1.27
N GLU A 98 -11.45 -20.56 -0.31
CA GLU A 98 -12.15 -20.90 0.93
C GLU A 98 -12.22 -19.69 1.85
N HIS A 99 -13.43 -19.43 2.39
CA HIS A 99 -13.71 -18.31 3.29
C HIS A 99 -13.24 -16.94 2.72
N ALA A 100 -13.26 -16.80 1.39
CA ALA A 100 -12.68 -15.67 0.68
C ALA A 100 -13.48 -14.37 0.79
N ALA A 101 -14.74 -14.46 1.18
CA ALA A 101 -15.60 -13.30 1.40
C ALA A 101 -16.22 -13.35 2.80
N TRP A 102 -16.50 -12.19 3.37
CA TRP A 102 -17.18 -12.08 4.67
C TRP A 102 -18.12 -10.90 4.74
N SER A 103 -19.12 -10.99 5.60
CA SER A 103 -20.06 -9.91 5.91
C SER A 103 -20.40 -9.92 7.40
N TYR A 104 -21.11 -8.90 7.82
CA TYR A 104 -21.70 -8.78 9.16
C TYR A 104 -23.21 -8.69 9.02
N PRO A 105 -23.95 -9.84 9.06
CA PRO A 105 -25.41 -9.85 8.89
C PRO A 105 -26.14 -9.04 9.96
N ASN A 106 -25.61 -9.06 11.19
CA ASN A 106 -26.15 -8.37 12.35
C ASN A 106 -25.04 -7.51 13.00
N PRO A 107 -24.63 -6.38 12.39
CA PRO A 107 -23.58 -5.55 12.94
C PRO A 107 -24.00 -4.94 14.28
N LEU A 108 -23.01 -4.62 15.13
CA LEU A 108 -23.28 -3.98 16.42
C LEU A 108 -23.88 -2.58 16.23
N PRO A 109 -24.83 -2.15 17.09
CA PRO A 109 -25.57 -0.89 16.90
C PRO A 109 -24.68 0.37 16.88
N LEU A 110 -23.53 0.35 17.57
CA LEU A 110 -22.55 1.45 17.62
C LEU A 110 -21.43 1.29 16.60
N GLY A 111 -21.44 0.21 15.83
CA GLY A 111 -20.47 -0.07 14.77
C GLY A 111 -20.84 0.54 13.42
N PRO A 112 -20.03 0.31 12.40
CA PRO A 112 -20.33 0.72 11.03
C PRO A 112 -21.56 -0.01 10.48
N GLN A 113 -22.30 0.66 9.58
CA GLN A 113 -23.52 0.09 8.96
C GLN A 113 -23.17 -0.94 7.89
N LEU A 114 -22.71 -2.12 8.30
CA LEU A 114 -22.20 -3.19 7.41
C LEU A 114 -23.29 -4.12 6.88
N GLN A 115 -24.53 -4.02 7.37
CA GLN A 115 -25.61 -4.89 6.92
C GLN A 115 -25.87 -4.75 5.41
N GLY A 116 -25.89 -5.86 4.69
CA GLY A 116 -26.07 -5.89 3.24
C GLY A 116 -24.81 -5.63 2.44
N TYR A 117 -23.65 -5.53 3.11
CA TYR A 117 -22.35 -5.38 2.47
C TYR A 117 -21.50 -6.64 2.66
N LEU A 118 -20.61 -6.86 1.70
CA LEU A 118 -19.65 -7.96 1.63
C LEU A 118 -18.26 -7.41 1.40
N ALA A 119 -17.26 -7.99 2.04
CA ALA A 119 -15.83 -7.75 1.76
C ALA A 119 -15.18 -9.04 1.26
N LEU A 120 -14.05 -8.90 0.54
CA LEU A 120 -13.28 -10.01 -0.01
C LEU A 120 -11.83 -9.93 0.45
N TYR A 121 -11.21 -11.09 0.71
CA TYR A 121 -9.79 -11.16 1.02
C TYR A 121 -8.95 -10.83 -0.21
N TRP A 122 -8.08 -9.84 -0.06
CA TRP A 122 -7.29 -9.29 -1.13
C TRP A 122 -6.42 -10.35 -1.81
N GLU A 123 -5.71 -11.11 -1.01
CA GLU A 123 -4.73 -12.12 -1.43
C GLU A 123 -5.34 -13.39 -2.02
N GLN A 124 -6.64 -13.60 -1.85
CA GLN A 124 -7.35 -14.75 -2.41
C GLN A 124 -7.93 -14.46 -3.80
N MET A 125 -7.89 -13.21 -4.23
CA MET A 125 -8.38 -12.79 -5.56
C MET A 125 -7.22 -12.63 -6.53
N ASP A 126 -7.48 -12.84 -7.81
CA ASP A 126 -6.45 -12.75 -8.85
C ASP A 126 -6.12 -11.30 -9.18
N ALA A 127 -7.12 -10.42 -9.20
CA ALA A 127 -6.92 -9.01 -9.50
C ALA A 127 -7.99 -8.10 -8.89
N TRP A 128 -7.56 -6.90 -8.55
CA TRP A 128 -8.40 -5.81 -8.10
C TRP A 128 -8.18 -4.59 -9.00
N TYR A 129 -9.25 -3.85 -9.28
CA TYR A 129 -9.21 -2.65 -10.10
C TYR A 129 -9.97 -1.52 -9.41
N GLU A 130 -9.37 -0.32 -9.40
CA GLU A 130 -10.06 0.94 -9.18
C GLU A 130 -10.18 1.63 -10.54
N GLU A 131 -11.39 1.85 -11.02
CA GLU A 131 -11.70 2.19 -12.41
C GLU A 131 -11.03 1.17 -13.36
N GLU A 132 -10.20 1.60 -14.30
CA GLU A 132 -9.46 0.71 -15.20
C GLU A 132 -8.04 0.42 -14.72
N GLN A 133 -7.64 0.97 -13.58
CA GLN A 133 -6.30 0.76 -13.05
C GLN A 133 -6.26 -0.46 -12.12
N GLN A 134 -5.40 -1.42 -12.43
CA GLN A 134 -5.12 -2.51 -11.50
C GLN A 134 -4.46 -1.97 -10.22
N VAL A 135 -4.96 -2.39 -9.06
CA VAL A 135 -4.44 -2.04 -7.74
C VAL A 135 -3.93 -3.27 -7.02
N PHE A 136 -2.99 -3.06 -6.10
CA PHE A 136 -2.23 -4.14 -5.48
C PHE A 136 -2.21 -4.04 -3.96
N ALA A 137 -2.01 -5.17 -3.31
CA ALA A 137 -1.76 -5.33 -1.88
C ALA A 137 -2.96 -5.00 -0.96
N HIS A 138 -3.62 -3.87 -1.12
CA HIS A 138 -4.78 -3.45 -0.30
C HIS A 138 -5.50 -2.25 -0.93
N ALA A 139 -6.69 -1.93 -0.44
CA ALA A 139 -7.40 -0.70 -0.79
C ALA A 139 -6.53 0.52 -0.52
N ARG A 140 -6.51 1.48 -1.46
CA ARG A 140 -5.76 2.73 -1.27
C ARG A 140 -6.50 3.65 -0.32
N ASP A 141 -5.80 4.10 0.71
CA ASP A 141 -6.28 5.10 1.65
C ASP A 141 -6.25 6.50 0.97
N PRO A 142 -7.40 7.19 0.82
CA PRO A 142 -7.44 8.51 0.20
C PRO A 142 -6.74 9.59 1.03
N TYR A 143 -6.49 9.33 2.31
CA TYR A 143 -5.81 10.25 3.24
C TYR A 143 -4.30 10.01 3.31
N LYS A 144 -3.81 8.94 2.67
CA LYS A 144 -2.38 8.66 2.58
C LYS A 144 -1.78 9.38 1.39
N ARG A 145 -0.92 10.36 1.67
CA ARG A 145 -0.19 11.13 0.67
C ARG A 145 1.17 10.52 0.42
N VAL A 146 1.57 10.48 -0.85
CA VAL A 146 2.90 10.07 -1.30
C VAL A 146 3.42 11.15 -2.22
N ASP A 147 4.42 11.90 -1.79
CA ASP A 147 5.08 12.92 -2.60
C ASP A 147 6.44 12.40 -3.09
N VAL A 148 6.75 12.64 -4.35
CA VAL A 148 8.07 12.39 -4.93
C VAL A 148 8.67 13.73 -5.31
N LEU A 149 9.75 14.12 -4.65
CA LEU A 149 10.38 15.43 -4.82
C LEU A 149 11.83 15.28 -5.28
N PRO A 150 12.24 15.89 -6.40
CA PRO A 150 13.64 15.97 -6.76
C PRO A 150 14.39 16.82 -5.72
N SER A 151 15.61 16.42 -5.40
CA SER A 151 16.43 17.13 -4.41
C SER A 151 17.85 17.29 -4.90
N SER A 152 18.50 18.38 -4.47
CA SER A 152 19.92 18.64 -4.67
C SER A 152 20.75 18.41 -3.38
N ARG A 153 20.12 17.88 -2.32
CA ARG A 153 20.82 17.58 -1.07
C ARG A 153 21.86 16.49 -1.29
N HIS A 154 22.98 16.60 -0.61
CA HIS A 154 24.05 15.61 -0.67
C HIS A 154 23.66 14.39 0.20
N VAL A 155 23.41 13.25 -0.44
CA VAL A 155 23.08 12.00 0.25
C VAL A 155 24.19 11.00 0.07
N ARG A 156 24.73 10.50 1.21
CA ARG A 156 25.70 9.40 1.24
C ARG A 156 25.13 8.25 2.06
N ILE A 157 25.30 7.02 1.57
CA ILE A 157 24.88 5.81 2.27
C ILE A 157 26.09 4.92 2.49
N VAL A 158 26.27 4.49 3.74
CA VAL A 158 27.34 3.58 4.16
C VAL A 158 26.75 2.21 4.44
N LEU A 159 27.34 1.18 3.87
CA LEU A 159 26.97 -0.23 4.09
C LEU A 159 28.23 -1.08 4.16
N GLY A 160 28.35 -1.95 5.19
CA GLY A 160 29.54 -2.77 5.41
C GLY A 160 30.82 -1.97 5.61
N GLY A 161 30.72 -0.71 6.07
CA GLY A 161 31.83 0.21 6.24
C GLY A 161 32.25 0.94 4.95
N LEU A 162 31.61 0.67 3.80
CA LEU A 162 31.90 1.35 2.51
C LEU A 162 30.82 2.38 2.19
N THR A 163 31.20 3.51 1.59
CA THR A 163 30.25 4.45 0.99
C THR A 163 29.78 3.86 -0.32
N ILE A 164 28.56 3.29 -0.31
CA ILE A 164 27.97 2.63 -1.50
C ILE A 164 27.17 3.61 -2.38
N VAL A 165 26.76 4.75 -1.82
CA VAL A 165 26.05 5.83 -2.50
C VAL A 165 26.69 7.15 -2.17
N ASP A 166 26.89 7.99 -3.21
CA ASP A 166 27.25 9.40 -3.08
C ASP A 166 26.56 10.19 -4.20
N THR A 167 25.52 10.97 -3.85
CA THR A 167 24.66 11.63 -4.83
C THR A 167 24.23 13.03 -4.40
N ARG A 168 24.00 13.93 -5.38
CA ARG A 168 23.36 15.24 -5.21
C ARG A 168 22.08 15.38 -6.06
N ARG A 169 21.51 14.27 -6.48
CA ARG A 169 20.28 14.24 -7.31
C ARG A 169 19.31 13.10 -6.89
N PRO A 170 19.08 12.90 -5.58
CA PRO A 170 18.12 11.91 -5.14
C PRO A 170 16.70 12.37 -5.43
N GLN A 171 15.76 11.40 -5.52
CA GLN A 171 14.34 11.65 -5.35
C GLN A 171 13.98 11.36 -3.89
N LEU A 172 13.37 12.32 -3.22
CA LEU A 172 12.85 12.12 -1.86
C LEU A 172 11.41 11.63 -1.96
N VAL A 173 11.11 10.49 -1.34
CA VAL A 173 9.74 10.01 -1.21
C VAL A 173 9.27 10.25 0.22
N LEU A 174 8.27 11.13 0.34
CA LEU A 174 7.60 11.45 1.59
C LEU A 174 6.23 10.77 1.57
N GLU A 175 6.04 9.81 2.46
CA GLU A 175 4.80 9.04 2.57
C GLU A 175 4.23 9.20 3.97
N THR A 176 2.93 9.51 4.08
CA THR A 176 2.23 9.68 5.38
C THR A 176 2.50 8.49 6.29
N GLY A 177 3.01 8.77 7.50
CA GLY A 177 3.31 7.77 8.52
C GLY A 177 4.57 6.92 8.28
N MET A 178 5.39 7.27 7.28
CA MET A 178 6.61 6.54 6.93
C MET A 178 7.84 7.45 7.03
N PRO A 179 9.04 6.91 7.31
CA PRO A 179 10.27 7.68 7.21
C PRO A 179 10.52 8.10 5.75
N ILE A 180 11.20 9.23 5.57
CA ILE A 180 11.64 9.70 4.25
C ILE A 180 12.51 8.61 3.61
N ARG A 181 12.22 8.28 2.35
CA ARG A 181 13.00 7.34 1.55
C ARG A 181 13.79 8.10 0.49
N TYR A 182 15.05 7.76 0.36
CA TYR A 182 15.98 8.33 -0.61
C TYR A 182 16.10 7.38 -1.79
N TYR A 183 15.58 7.79 -2.93
CA TYR A 183 15.70 7.05 -4.19
C TYR A 183 16.86 7.64 -4.99
N ILE A 184 17.81 6.79 -5.36
CA ILE A 184 19.13 7.14 -5.87
C ILE A 184 19.22 6.73 -7.32
N PRO A 185 19.68 7.59 -8.25
CA PRO A 185 19.96 7.17 -9.62
C PRO A 185 21.01 6.05 -9.63
N GLU A 186 20.84 5.06 -10.48
CA GLU A 186 21.72 3.89 -10.59
C GLU A 186 23.18 4.27 -10.78
N GLN A 187 23.46 5.37 -11.54
CA GLN A 187 24.81 5.85 -11.80
C GLN A 187 25.55 6.36 -10.57
N ASP A 188 24.85 6.67 -9.49
CA ASP A 188 25.41 7.19 -8.24
C ASP A 188 25.48 6.09 -7.14
N VAL A 189 25.32 4.81 -7.55
CA VAL A 189 25.39 3.63 -6.71
C VAL A 189 26.54 2.72 -7.19
N GLN A 190 27.30 2.12 -6.27
CA GLN A 190 28.30 1.09 -6.61
C GLN A 190 27.59 -0.21 -6.98
N MET A 191 27.09 -0.29 -8.24
CA MET A 191 26.27 -1.40 -8.75
C MET A 191 27.01 -2.74 -8.78
N GLU A 192 28.32 -2.72 -8.88
CA GLU A 192 29.18 -3.92 -8.86
C GLU A 192 29.10 -4.71 -7.54
N LEU A 193 28.62 -4.08 -6.48
CA LEU A 193 28.39 -4.72 -5.18
C LEU A 193 26.97 -5.29 -5.03
N LEU A 194 26.09 -5.05 -6.00
CA LEU A 194 24.69 -5.43 -5.96
C LEU A 194 24.35 -6.58 -6.90
N GLU A 195 23.66 -7.58 -6.40
CA GLU A 195 23.14 -8.70 -7.16
C GLU A 195 21.60 -8.72 -7.11
N PRO A 196 20.90 -8.79 -8.26
CA PRO A 196 19.44 -8.89 -8.27
C PRO A 196 18.98 -10.20 -7.62
N THR A 197 17.81 -10.16 -6.99
CA THR A 197 17.18 -11.33 -6.36
C THR A 197 15.82 -11.62 -6.99
N GLU A 198 15.31 -12.82 -6.78
CA GLU A 198 13.96 -13.21 -7.22
C GLU A 198 12.84 -12.60 -6.35
N THR A 199 13.22 -11.90 -5.28
CA THR A 199 12.25 -11.28 -4.37
C THR A 199 11.50 -10.16 -5.06
N THR A 200 10.18 -10.18 -4.93
CA THR A 200 9.32 -9.08 -5.37
C THR A 200 8.27 -8.78 -4.31
N THR A 201 7.89 -7.50 -4.19
CA THR A 201 6.75 -7.09 -3.36
C THR A 201 5.84 -6.15 -4.15
N ARG A 202 4.64 -5.93 -3.63
CA ARG A 202 3.68 -5.01 -4.23
C ARG A 202 3.26 -3.95 -3.23
N CYS A 203 3.17 -2.72 -3.69
CA CYS A 203 2.71 -1.57 -2.92
C CYS A 203 1.49 -0.96 -3.62
N ALA A 204 0.44 -0.66 -2.85
CA ALA A 204 -0.79 -0.06 -3.38
C ALA A 204 -0.54 1.31 -4.04
N TYR A 205 0.50 2.03 -3.63
CA TYR A 205 0.78 3.40 -4.09
C TYR A 205 1.92 3.50 -5.12
N LYS A 206 2.85 2.53 -5.14
CA LYS A 206 4.07 2.59 -5.95
C LYS A 206 4.15 1.49 -7.02
N GLY A 207 3.42 0.39 -6.87
CA GLY A 207 3.43 -0.73 -7.81
C GLY A 207 4.30 -1.91 -7.37
N LYS A 208 4.92 -2.61 -8.31
CA LYS A 208 5.76 -3.80 -8.07
C LYS A 208 7.21 -3.40 -7.85
N ALA A 209 7.78 -3.80 -6.72
CA ALA A 209 9.21 -3.64 -6.41
C ALA A 209 9.99 -4.91 -6.73
N THR A 210 11.24 -4.73 -7.19
CA THR A 210 12.27 -5.75 -7.33
C THR A 210 13.41 -5.43 -6.36
N TYR A 211 14.21 -6.43 -6.02
CA TYR A 211 15.20 -6.30 -4.94
C TYR A 211 16.60 -6.71 -5.37
N TRP A 212 17.58 -6.17 -4.64
CA TRP A 212 19.00 -6.56 -4.74
C TRP A 212 19.55 -6.85 -3.35
N SER A 213 20.47 -7.81 -3.30
CA SER A 213 21.34 -8.05 -2.17
C SER A 213 22.70 -7.39 -2.45
N ALA A 214 23.39 -6.95 -1.39
CA ALA A 214 24.76 -6.42 -1.51
C ALA A 214 25.76 -7.41 -0.89
N THR A 215 26.93 -7.58 -1.55
CA THR A 215 28.04 -8.36 -1.02
C THR A 215 29.24 -7.43 -0.81
N ILE A 216 29.69 -7.29 0.45
CA ILE A 216 30.80 -6.42 0.84
C ILE A 216 31.78 -7.23 1.67
N GLY A 217 32.94 -7.55 1.09
CA GLY A 217 33.87 -8.53 1.67
C GLY A 217 33.18 -9.89 1.83
N GLU A 218 33.18 -10.42 3.05
CA GLU A 218 32.50 -11.70 3.38
C GLU A 218 31.02 -11.52 3.84
N ARG A 219 30.56 -10.26 3.95
CA ARG A 219 29.21 -9.96 4.45
C ARG A 219 28.20 -9.87 3.30
N VAL A 220 27.07 -10.56 3.45
CA VAL A 220 25.93 -10.49 2.52
C VAL A 220 24.75 -9.80 3.20
N PHE A 221 24.29 -8.71 2.59
CA PHE A 221 23.12 -7.95 3.01
C PHE A 221 21.94 -8.30 2.12
N LYS A 222 21.13 -9.24 2.55
CA LYS A 222 20.01 -9.78 1.74
C LYS A 222 18.89 -8.74 1.53
N ASN A 223 18.46 -8.56 0.26
CA ASN A 223 17.35 -7.69 -0.12
C ASN A 223 17.45 -6.29 0.52
N ILE A 224 18.66 -5.74 0.56
CA ILE A 224 18.93 -4.45 1.22
C ILE A 224 18.48 -3.25 0.37
N VAL A 225 18.31 -3.46 -0.94
CA VAL A 225 17.93 -2.43 -1.91
C VAL A 225 16.68 -2.87 -2.64
N TRP A 226 15.81 -1.92 -2.98
CA TRP A 226 14.68 -2.15 -3.88
C TRP A 226 14.55 -1.04 -4.92
N SER A 227 13.81 -1.34 -5.99
CA SER A 227 13.46 -0.38 -7.05
C SER A 227 12.08 -0.68 -7.60
N TYR A 228 11.44 0.33 -8.14
CA TYR A 228 10.25 0.23 -8.95
C TYR A 228 10.64 0.48 -10.42
N ARG A 229 10.64 -0.55 -11.26
CA ARG A 229 10.94 -0.40 -12.69
C ARG A 229 9.80 0.28 -13.44
N GLU A 230 8.58 -0.11 -13.11
CA GLU A 230 7.34 0.42 -13.66
C GLU A 230 6.43 0.89 -12.52
N PRO A 231 6.76 2.03 -11.89
CA PRO A 231 5.94 2.55 -10.81
C PRO A 231 4.58 3.04 -11.32
N LEU A 232 3.59 3.10 -10.43
CA LEU A 232 2.32 3.74 -10.74
C LEU A 232 2.55 5.22 -11.11
N ALA A 233 1.66 5.78 -11.93
CA ALA A 233 1.81 7.11 -12.52
C ALA A 233 2.18 8.22 -11.52
N ALA A 234 1.57 8.22 -10.32
CA ALA A 234 1.86 9.20 -9.28
C ALA A 234 3.29 9.11 -8.72
N CYS A 235 3.97 7.97 -8.92
CA CYS A 235 5.34 7.74 -8.48
C CYS A 235 6.33 7.59 -9.65
N SER A 236 5.93 7.93 -10.89
CA SER A 236 6.77 7.80 -12.08
C SER A 236 8.19 8.37 -11.95
N PRO A 237 8.46 9.46 -11.19
CA PRO A 237 9.83 9.98 -11.07
C PRO A 237 10.83 9.06 -10.36
N ILE A 238 10.37 8.00 -9.65
CA ILE A 238 11.29 7.01 -9.04
C ILE A 238 11.58 5.81 -9.94
N ALA A 239 11.11 5.80 -11.19
CA ALA A 239 11.35 4.70 -12.11
C ALA A 239 12.84 4.39 -12.25
N ASN A 240 13.24 3.15 -11.98
CA ASN A 240 14.62 2.66 -12.02
C ASN A 240 15.58 3.29 -10.99
N PHE A 241 15.10 4.13 -10.08
CA PHE A 241 15.90 4.59 -8.96
C PHE A 241 15.98 3.49 -7.89
N LEU A 242 17.10 3.43 -7.19
CA LEU A 242 17.38 2.45 -6.14
C LEU A 242 17.13 3.06 -4.76
N CYS A 243 16.50 2.33 -3.87
CA CYS A 243 16.27 2.76 -2.50
C CYS A 243 16.83 1.73 -1.51
N PHE A 244 17.56 2.20 -0.53
CA PHE A 244 18.14 1.37 0.52
C PHE A 244 17.26 1.39 1.77
N PHE A 245 17.22 0.30 2.52
CA PHE A 245 16.54 0.29 3.82
C PHE A 245 17.29 1.18 4.82
N ASN A 246 16.71 2.34 5.14
CA ASN A 246 17.27 3.27 6.14
C ASN A 246 17.53 2.58 7.48
N GLU A 247 16.72 1.57 7.79
CA GLU A 247 16.76 0.80 9.04
C GLU A 247 17.95 -0.15 9.13
N ARG A 248 18.52 -0.55 7.96
CA ARG A 248 19.41 -1.71 7.86
C ARG A 248 20.79 -1.38 7.29
N VAL A 249 20.99 -0.17 6.80
CA VAL A 249 22.30 0.34 6.40
C VAL A 249 23.08 0.83 7.63
N ASP A 250 24.40 0.89 7.52
CA ASP A 250 25.24 1.34 8.66
C ASP A 250 25.01 2.82 8.97
N ALA A 251 24.87 3.66 7.94
CA ALA A 251 24.61 5.09 8.10
C ALA A 251 24.02 5.72 6.82
N ILE A 252 23.19 6.73 7.01
CA ILE A 252 22.77 7.68 5.96
C ILE A 252 23.17 9.08 6.42
N TYR A 253 23.89 9.78 5.57
CA TYR A 253 24.21 11.18 5.77
C TYR A 253 23.46 12.03 4.75
N VAL A 254 22.90 13.14 5.21
CA VAL A 254 22.26 14.15 4.35
C VAL A 254 22.86 15.51 4.68
N ASP A 255 23.53 16.13 3.70
CA ASP A 255 24.30 17.37 3.88
C ASP A 255 25.33 17.25 5.03
N ASP A 256 26.01 16.09 5.08
CA ASP A 256 26.99 15.68 6.08
C ASP A 256 26.45 15.42 7.51
N GLU A 257 25.15 15.57 7.72
CA GLU A 257 24.48 15.23 8.99
C GLU A 257 24.03 13.75 8.99
N LEU A 258 24.35 13.01 10.06
CA LEU A 258 23.90 11.64 10.25
C LEU A 258 22.40 11.61 10.53
N ILE A 259 21.67 10.90 9.68
CA ILE A 259 20.22 10.68 9.87
C ILE A 259 20.03 9.46 10.78
N PRO A 260 19.28 9.59 11.89
CA PRO A 260 18.97 8.47 12.76
C PRO A 260 18.24 7.36 12.00
N ALA A 261 18.68 6.11 12.20
CA ALA A 261 17.98 4.96 11.63
C ALA A 261 16.56 4.88 12.23
N PRO A 262 15.51 4.85 11.38
CA PRO A 262 14.14 4.75 11.89
C PRO A 262 13.87 3.34 12.44
N LYS A 263 12.94 3.26 13.39
CA LYS A 263 12.41 1.98 13.86
C LYS A 263 11.09 1.70 13.14
N THR A 264 11.08 0.69 12.30
CA THR A 264 9.90 0.26 11.54
C THR A 264 9.81 -1.26 11.56
N GLN A 265 8.77 -1.83 10.95
CA GLN A 265 8.62 -3.27 10.78
C GLN A 265 9.73 -3.94 9.94
N TRP A 266 10.60 -3.15 9.28
CA TRP A 266 11.72 -3.63 8.47
C TRP A 266 13.08 -3.49 9.16
N SER A 267 13.09 -3.20 10.45
CA SER A 267 14.34 -3.01 11.23
C SER A 267 15.05 -4.33 11.57
N GLU A 268 14.42 -5.48 11.28
CA GLU A 268 14.97 -6.83 11.52
C GLU A 268 15.35 -7.54 10.21
#